data_2511ef686734c45ad293921c1bf87259
#
_entry.id   2511ef686734c45ad293921c1bf87259
#
_cell.length_a   1.000
_cell.length_b   1.000
_cell.length_c   1.000
_cell.angle_alpha   90.00
_cell.angle_beta   90.00
_cell.angle_gamma   90.00
#
_symmetry.space_group_name_H-M   'P 1'
#
loop_
_entity.id
_entity.type
_entity.pdbx_description
1 polymer ?
#
loop_
_entity_poly.entity_id
_entity_poly.type
_entity_poly.pdbx_seq_one_letter_code
_entity_poly.pdbx_strand_id
1 'polypeptide(L)'
;MTTAKSICYRRYRETLFYVARKNGKSTLLSGIALYMLIADDEPGAEVYSVASKKDQARIIFDETCNMVRQSPDLLEVVRKRKSDLYFKLTLSKFQPLGKNSDTLDGLNSHLVIMDELHSIKDRNLYEVMKQSQSARRQPLLIMITTAGTVRECIFDDMYKYACGVADGTIADSSFLPVLYELDDRGEWLEPMAWEKANPGLNRIKKLDDIIGKVERAKNSPRDLTGVLVKDFNVISTVGKAWLTFDDINNTETFDIAAFKGMYAIGGADLSITTDLTCATLLLMDKSEKRYVVQMYWLPAENFETRVHEEKIPYDKWLEAGQLRLCTGNSINYSDVTAWFLEMVNQYDITPAWIYYWSLWRSSSSSCPNFSPSPLSPVTRG
;
A
#
# COMPACT_ATOMS: atom_id res chain seq x y z
N MET A 1 -30.59 -5.95 -48.09
CA MET A 1 -30.70 -5.21 -46.82
C MET A 1 -29.84 -5.87 -45.79
N THR A 2 -28.64 -5.37 -45.58
CA THR A 2 -27.70 -5.82 -44.58
C THR A 2 -28.12 -5.20 -43.25
N THR A 3 -28.74 -5.97 -42.36
CA THR A 3 -29.00 -5.58 -40.99
C THR A 3 -27.67 -5.22 -40.34
N ALA A 4 -27.44 -3.95 -40.05
CA ALA A 4 -26.31 -3.53 -39.25
C ALA A 4 -26.40 -4.22 -37.89
N LYS A 5 -25.54 -5.22 -37.65
CA LYS A 5 -25.36 -5.77 -36.31
C LYS A 5 -24.94 -4.59 -35.43
N SER A 6 -25.78 -4.23 -34.46
CA SER A 6 -25.40 -3.28 -33.43
C SER A 6 -24.17 -3.84 -32.72
N ILE A 7 -23.06 -3.17 -32.88
CA ILE A 7 -21.80 -3.61 -32.28
C ILE A 7 -21.84 -3.18 -30.83
N CYS A 8 -22.07 -4.13 -29.94
CA CYS A 8 -22.01 -3.91 -28.51
C CYS A 8 -20.55 -3.95 -28.06
N TYR A 9 -20.01 -2.84 -27.61
CA TYR A 9 -18.68 -2.77 -27.05
C TYR A 9 -18.68 -3.14 -25.56
N ARG A 10 -17.57 -3.72 -25.09
CA ARG A 10 -17.34 -3.98 -23.66
C ARG A 10 -17.40 -2.66 -22.90
N ARG A 11 -18.21 -2.60 -21.85
CA ARG A 11 -18.31 -1.43 -20.97
C ARG A 11 -17.03 -1.20 -20.19
N TYR A 12 -16.55 -2.24 -19.49
CA TYR A 12 -15.37 -2.14 -18.66
C TYR A 12 -14.13 -2.62 -19.43
N ARG A 13 -13.08 -1.81 -19.35
CA ARG A 13 -11.79 -2.09 -19.97
C ARG A 13 -10.70 -2.38 -18.98
N GLU A 14 -10.92 -1.99 -17.74
CA GLU A 14 -9.99 -2.18 -16.64
C GLU A 14 -10.75 -2.56 -15.37
N THR A 15 -10.19 -3.43 -14.55
CA THR A 15 -10.79 -3.81 -13.27
C THR A 15 -9.71 -4.10 -12.24
N LEU A 16 -9.94 -3.65 -11.00
CA LEU A 16 -9.23 -4.12 -9.83
C LEU A 16 -10.12 -5.15 -9.11
N PHE A 17 -9.68 -6.41 -9.09
CA PHE A 17 -10.36 -7.49 -8.40
C PHE A 17 -9.63 -7.79 -7.08
N TYR A 18 -10.07 -7.14 -6.04
CA TYR A 18 -9.52 -7.18 -4.71
C TYR A 18 -10.37 -8.06 -3.80
N VAL A 19 -9.89 -9.25 -3.48
CA VAL A 19 -10.61 -10.22 -2.66
C VAL A 19 -9.64 -11.10 -1.89
N ALA A 20 -9.99 -11.50 -0.68
CA ALA A 20 -9.17 -12.31 0.21
C ALA A 20 -8.74 -13.66 -0.42
N ARG A 21 -7.72 -14.28 0.15
CA ARG A 21 -7.20 -15.58 -0.35
C ARG A 21 -8.26 -16.68 -0.29
N LYS A 22 -8.14 -17.66 -1.23
CA LYS A 22 -9.00 -18.85 -1.31
C LYS A 22 -10.48 -18.57 -1.65
N ASN A 23 -10.76 -17.45 -2.34
CA ASN A 23 -12.10 -17.11 -2.86
C ASN A 23 -12.26 -17.43 -4.36
N GLY A 24 -11.46 -18.32 -4.93
CA GLY A 24 -11.66 -18.81 -6.30
C GLY A 24 -11.15 -17.86 -7.40
N LYS A 25 -10.32 -16.83 -7.07
CA LYS A 25 -9.78 -15.87 -8.05
C LYS A 25 -9.20 -16.52 -9.29
N SER A 26 -8.24 -17.44 -9.11
CA SER A 26 -7.51 -18.05 -10.23
C SER A 26 -8.44 -18.86 -11.14
N THR A 27 -9.38 -19.61 -10.58
CA THR A 27 -10.36 -20.39 -11.36
C THR A 27 -11.28 -19.48 -12.17
N LEU A 28 -11.83 -18.41 -11.58
CA LEU A 28 -12.64 -17.43 -12.30
C LEU A 28 -11.87 -16.81 -13.47
N LEU A 29 -10.63 -16.37 -13.21
CA LEU A 29 -9.82 -15.71 -14.22
C LEU A 29 -9.32 -16.67 -15.31
N SER A 30 -9.13 -17.94 -14.98
CA SER A 30 -8.84 -18.97 -15.98
C SER A 30 -10.00 -19.17 -16.94
N GLY A 31 -11.25 -19.13 -16.45
CA GLY A 31 -12.46 -19.14 -17.28
C GLY A 31 -12.56 -17.89 -18.16
N ILE A 32 -12.29 -16.69 -17.61
CA ILE A 32 -12.27 -15.45 -18.39
C ILE A 32 -11.17 -15.50 -19.46
N ALA A 33 -9.97 -15.97 -19.11
CA ALA A 33 -8.87 -16.12 -20.07
C ALA A 33 -9.26 -17.05 -21.23
N LEU A 34 -9.93 -18.15 -20.92
CA LEU A 34 -10.42 -19.10 -21.92
C LEU A 34 -11.50 -18.45 -22.82
N TYR A 35 -12.47 -17.74 -22.24
CA TYR A 35 -13.47 -16.99 -22.97
C TYR A 35 -12.81 -15.98 -23.95
N MET A 36 -11.88 -15.17 -23.47
CA MET A 36 -11.17 -14.16 -24.26
C MET A 36 -10.27 -14.77 -25.35
N LEU A 37 -9.83 -16.02 -25.14
CA LEU A 37 -9.03 -16.75 -26.12
C LEU A 37 -9.87 -17.30 -27.27
N ILE A 38 -11.11 -17.80 -27.00
CA ILE A 38 -11.87 -18.59 -27.97
C ILE A 38 -13.22 -17.99 -28.37
N ALA A 39 -13.86 -17.19 -27.54
CA ALA A 39 -15.26 -16.79 -27.69
C ALA A 39 -15.50 -15.29 -27.80
N ASP A 40 -14.51 -14.44 -27.60
CA ASP A 40 -14.64 -12.98 -27.67
C ASP A 40 -14.54 -12.42 -29.11
N ASP A 41 -14.43 -13.29 -30.09
CA ASP A 41 -14.43 -13.01 -31.55
C ASP A 41 -13.35 -12.00 -31.98
N GLU A 42 -12.20 -12.00 -31.29
CA GLU A 42 -11.04 -11.17 -31.61
C GLU A 42 -10.00 -11.97 -32.40
N PRO A 43 -9.76 -11.67 -33.68
CA PRO A 43 -8.75 -12.39 -34.46
C PRO A 43 -7.34 -12.16 -33.94
N GLY A 44 -6.58 -13.24 -33.78
CA GLY A 44 -5.22 -13.18 -33.26
C GLY A 44 -5.16 -12.64 -31.84
N ALA A 45 -6.14 -12.97 -31.00
CA ALA A 45 -6.15 -12.50 -29.60
C ALA A 45 -4.90 -12.97 -28.85
N GLU A 46 -4.21 -12.03 -28.24
CA GLU A 46 -3.09 -12.31 -27.34
C GLU A 46 -3.56 -12.15 -25.90
N VAL A 47 -3.63 -13.27 -25.18
CA VAL A 47 -4.02 -13.34 -23.77
C VAL A 47 -2.76 -13.54 -22.94
N TYR A 48 -2.60 -12.76 -21.87
CA TYR A 48 -1.43 -12.83 -21.01
C TYR A 48 -1.83 -12.87 -19.53
N SER A 49 -1.23 -13.81 -18.78
CA SER A 49 -1.14 -13.73 -17.33
C SER A 49 0.25 -13.22 -16.95
N VAL A 50 0.31 -12.19 -16.11
CA VAL A 50 1.54 -11.45 -15.78
C VAL A 50 1.69 -11.36 -14.27
N ALA A 51 2.89 -11.61 -13.77
CA ALA A 51 3.22 -11.47 -12.35
C ALA A 51 4.69 -11.07 -12.17
N SER A 52 5.08 -10.71 -10.94
CA SER A 52 6.47 -10.42 -10.59
C SER A 52 7.42 -11.60 -10.89
N LYS A 53 6.91 -12.84 -10.75
CA LYS A 53 7.61 -14.08 -11.09
C LYS A 53 6.81 -14.89 -12.10
N LYS A 54 7.46 -15.49 -13.08
CA LYS A 54 6.81 -16.30 -14.13
C LYS A 54 6.04 -17.49 -13.55
N ASP A 55 6.53 -18.12 -12.49
CA ASP A 55 5.86 -19.25 -11.84
C ASP A 55 4.51 -18.83 -11.24
N GLN A 56 4.41 -17.61 -10.73
CA GLN A 56 3.14 -17.05 -10.26
C GLN A 56 2.17 -16.84 -11.42
N ALA A 57 2.62 -16.26 -12.52
CA ALA A 57 1.80 -16.09 -13.72
C ALA A 57 1.30 -17.43 -14.29
N ARG A 58 2.06 -18.52 -14.11
CA ARG A 58 1.67 -19.87 -14.56
C ARG A 58 0.47 -20.44 -13.82
N ILE A 59 0.14 -19.98 -12.62
CA ILE A 59 -0.97 -20.54 -11.83
C ILE A 59 -2.29 -20.46 -12.63
N ILE A 60 -2.61 -19.28 -13.17
CA ILE A 60 -3.82 -19.06 -13.97
C ILE A 60 -3.72 -19.85 -15.29
N PHE A 61 -2.56 -19.83 -15.92
CA PHE A 61 -2.32 -20.55 -17.16
C PHE A 61 -2.48 -22.07 -17.00
N ASP A 62 -1.90 -22.67 -15.98
CA ASP A 62 -1.97 -24.10 -15.72
C ASP A 62 -3.41 -24.53 -15.36
N GLU A 63 -4.13 -23.68 -14.61
CA GLU A 63 -5.56 -23.91 -14.33
C GLU A 63 -6.40 -23.84 -15.61
N THR A 64 -6.12 -22.90 -16.51
CA THR A 64 -6.79 -22.86 -17.83
C THR A 64 -6.47 -24.12 -18.64
N CYS A 65 -5.22 -24.60 -18.59
CA CYS A 65 -4.86 -25.89 -19.22
C CYS A 65 -5.66 -27.05 -18.65
N ASN A 66 -5.93 -27.06 -17.33
CA ASN A 66 -6.72 -28.10 -16.69
C ASN A 66 -8.19 -28.05 -17.16
N MET A 67 -8.78 -26.84 -17.26
CA MET A 67 -10.12 -26.65 -17.81
C MET A 67 -10.24 -27.20 -19.25
N VAL A 68 -9.25 -26.89 -20.10
CA VAL A 68 -9.21 -27.43 -21.47
C VAL A 68 -9.14 -28.96 -21.46
N ARG A 69 -8.31 -29.57 -20.60
CA ARG A 69 -8.18 -31.05 -20.52
C ARG A 69 -9.44 -31.72 -20.04
N GLN A 70 -10.28 -31.09 -19.25
CA GLN A 70 -11.52 -31.65 -18.71
C GLN A 70 -12.71 -31.54 -19.67
N SER A 71 -12.56 -30.77 -20.77
CA SER A 71 -13.61 -30.58 -21.77
C SER A 71 -13.19 -31.17 -23.11
N PRO A 72 -13.83 -32.26 -23.59
CA PRO A 72 -13.56 -32.85 -24.91
C PRO A 72 -13.68 -31.82 -26.05
N ASP A 73 -14.72 -30.99 -26.04
CA ASP A 73 -14.97 -29.98 -27.06
C ASP A 73 -13.83 -28.95 -27.16
N LEU A 74 -13.28 -28.56 -25.98
CA LEU A 74 -12.16 -27.65 -25.95
C LEU A 74 -10.85 -28.28 -26.43
N LEU A 75 -10.65 -29.56 -26.18
CA LEU A 75 -9.47 -30.30 -26.66
C LEU A 75 -9.39 -30.39 -28.18
N GLU A 76 -10.51 -30.35 -28.88
CA GLU A 76 -10.54 -30.37 -30.34
C GLU A 76 -10.02 -29.07 -30.95
N VAL A 77 -10.30 -27.93 -30.30
CA VAL A 77 -10.05 -26.59 -30.86
C VAL A 77 -8.87 -25.86 -30.23
N VAL A 78 -8.52 -26.15 -28.97
CA VAL A 78 -7.41 -25.54 -28.24
C VAL A 78 -6.25 -26.53 -28.08
N ARG A 79 -5.07 -26.13 -28.56
CA ARG A 79 -3.85 -26.93 -28.46
C ARG A 79 -2.91 -26.40 -27.42
N LYS A 80 -2.46 -27.23 -26.47
CA LYS A 80 -1.35 -26.95 -25.58
C LYS A 80 -0.04 -27.10 -26.35
N ARG A 81 0.73 -25.99 -26.46
CA ARG A 81 2.10 -26.00 -26.99
C ARG A 81 3.10 -25.89 -25.83
N LYS A 82 4.38 -25.84 -26.11
CA LYS A 82 5.45 -25.78 -25.09
C LYS A 82 5.30 -24.58 -24.14
N SER A 83 4.94 -23.42 -24.68
CA SER A 83 4.92 -22.16 -23.94
C SER A 83 3.53 -21.53 -23.80
N ASP A 84 2.54 -22.00 -24.55
CA ASP A 84 1.24 -21.35 -24.63
C ASP A 84 0.08 -22.36 -24.85
N LEU A 85 -1.16 -21.85 -24.71
CA LEU A 85 -2.35 -22.42 -25.31
C LEU A 85 -2.63 -21.70 -26.62
N TYR A 86 -2.97 -22.45 -27.66
CA TYR A 86 -3.20 -21.93 -28.99
C TYR A 86 -4.57 -22.31 -29.52
N PHE A 87 -5.35 -21.34 -29.94
CA PHE A 87 -6.65 -21.52 -30.57
C PHE A 87 -6.50 -21.34 -32.08
N LYS A 88 -6.72 -22.42 -32.83
CA LYS A 88 -6.39 -22.48 -34.26
C LYS A 88 -7.30 -21.60 -35.14
N LEU A 89 -8.59 -21.50 -34.79
CA LEU A 89 -9.58 -20.85 -35.65
C LEU A 89 -9.33 -19.35 -35.81
N THR A 90 -8.91 -18.67 -34.76
CA THR A 90 -8.60 -17.23 -34.79
C THR A 90 -7.11 -16.93 -34.68
N LEU A 91 -6.25 -17.94 -34.63
CA LEU A 91 -4.80 -17.83 -34.43
C LEU A 91 -4.43 -17.18 -33.10
N SER A 92 -5.29 -17.31 -32.10
CA SER A 92 -5.13 -16.69 -30.78
C SER A 92 -4.22 -17.51 -29.87
N LYS A 93 -3.55 -16.84 -28.93
CA LYS A 93 -2.64 -17.48 -27.95
C LYS A 93 -2.86 -17.00 -26.54
N PHE A 94 -2.64 -17.87 -25.55
CA PHE A 94 -2.54 -17.52 -24.13
C PHE A 94 -1.18 -17.95 -23.57
N GLN A 95 -0.47 -17.04 -22.95
CA GLN A 95 0.90 -17.24 -22.49
C GLN A 95 1.17 -16.58 -21.12
N PRO A 96 1.86 -17.27 -20.18
CA PRO A 96 2.30 -16.68 -18.91
C PRO A 96 3.61 -15.90 -19.09
N LEU A 97 3.67 -14.67 -18.57
CA LEU A 97 4.82 -13.78 -18.63
C LEU A 97 5.31 -13.40 -17.24
N GLY A 98 6.61 -13.27 -17.05
CA GLY A 98 7.23 -12.71 -15.85
C GLY A 98 7.75 -11.30 -16.10
N LYS A 99 8.03 -10.54 -15.04
CA LYS A 99 8.55 -9.17 -15.09
C LYS A 99 9.81 -9.01 -15.99
N ASN A 100 10.68 -10.02 -16.00
CA ASN A 100 11.98 -9.98 -16.69
C ASN A 100 11.91 -10.64 -18.09
N SER A 101 10.74 -10.78 -18.68
CA SER A 101 10.69 -11.27 -20.07
C SER A 101 11.09 -10.13 -20.99
N ASP A 102 12.22 -10.26 -21.68
CA ASP A 102 12.78 -9.31 -22.67
C ASP A 102 11.83 -9.05 -23.87
N THR A 103 10.61 -9.58 -23.81
CA THR A 103 9.60 -9.60 -24.87
C THR A 103 8.35 -8.80 -24.52
N LEU A 104 8.40 -7.91 -23.52
CA LEU A 104 7.22 -7.09 -23.15
C LEU A 104 6.95 -5.98 -24.15
N ASP A 105 8.00 -5.48 -24.82
CA ASP A 105 7.86 -4.51 -25.89
C ASP A 105 7.36 -5.17 -27.18
N GLY A 106 6.39 -4.55 -27.83
CA GLY A 106 5.82 -5.04 -29.09
C GLY A 106 4.69 -6.06 -28.96
N LEU A 107 4.17 -6.29 -27.75
CA LEU A 107 2.96 -7.08 -27.54
C LEU A 107 1.72 -6.34 -28.05
N ASN A 108 0.70 -7.10 -28.48
CA ASN A 108 -0.61 -6.59 -28.87
C ASN A 108 -1.69 -7.31 -28.06
N SER A 109 -1.80 -6.94 -26.79
CA SER A 109 -2.56 -7.69 -25.78
C SER A 109 -4.06 -7.45 -25.91
N HIS A 110 -4.85 -8.53 -25.99
CA HIS A 110 -6.30 -8.48 -25.92
C HIS A 110 -6.81 -8.63 -24.48
N LEU A 111 -6.21 -9.55 -23.73
CA LEU A 111 -6.42 -9.66 -22.28
C LEU A 111 -5.08 -9.66 -21.57
N VAL A 112 -4.99 -8.86 -20.50
CA VAL A 112 -3.90 -8.90 -19.54
C VAL A 112 -4.48 -9.19 -18.16
N ILE A 113 -3.99 -10.23 -17.50
CA ILE A 113 -4.30 -10.54 -16.10
C ILE A 113 -3.03 -10.32 -15.27
N MET A 114 -3.01 -9.28 -14.46
CA MET A 114 -1.90 -8.98 -13.54
C MET A 114 -2.18 -9.61 -12.18
N ASP A 115 -1.42 -10.66 -11.85
CA ASP A 115 -1.60 -11.40 -10.59
C ASP A 115 -0.71 -10.86 -9.48
N GLU A 116 -1.26 -10.86 -8.25
CA GLU A 116 -0.60 -10.39 -7.03
C GLU A 116 -0.03 -8.96 -7.18
N LEU A 117 -0.89 -8.01 -7.61
CA LEU A 117 -0.52 -6.62 -7.89
C LEU A 117 0.29 -5.99 -6.76
N HIS A 118 -0.02 -6.31 -5.48
CA HIS A 118 0.72 -5.84 -4.31
C HIS A 118 2.20 -6.25 -4.28
N SER A 119 2.60 -7.24 -5.07
CA SER A 119 4.00 -7.68 -5.17
C SER A 119 4.79 -6.98 -6.29
N ILE A 120 4.11 -6.22 -7.14
CA ILE A 120 4.69 -5.48 -8.27
C ILE A 120 5.08 -4.09 -7.78
N LYS A 121 6.38 -3.90 -7.53
CA LYS A 121 6.91 -2.61 -7.04
C LYS A 121 7.07 -1.57 -8.15
N ASP A 122 7.29 -2.02 -9.37
CA ASP A 122 7.61 -1.18 -10.51
C ASP A 122 6.36 -0.91 -11.34
N ARG A 123 5.99 0.36 -11.44
CA ARG A 123 4.85 0.81 -12.25
C ARG A 123 5.04 0.54 -13.74
N ASN A 124 6.29 0.45 -14.20
CA ASN A 124 6.61 0.24 -15.61
C ASN A 124 5.96 -1.02 -16.20
N LEU A 125 5.89 -2.11 -15.43
CA LEU A 125 5.23 -3.34 -15.89
C LEU A 125 3.74 -3.12 -16.23
N TYR A 126 3.04 -2.36 -15.41
CA TYR A 126 1.64 -2.00 -15.65
C TYR A 126 1.50 -1.11 -16.89
N GLU A 127 2.33 -0.08 -17.00
CA GLU A 127 2.28 0.88 -18.13
C GLU A 127 2.55 0.18 -19.46
N VAL A 128 3.57 -0.66 -19.54
CA VAL A 128 3.90 -1.42 -20.76
C VAL A 128 2.75 -2.35 -21.14
N MET A 129 2.17 -3.08 -20.17
CA MET A 129 1.05 -3.98 -20.45
C MET A 129 -0.22 -3.21 -20.85
N LYS A 130 -0.48 -2.05 -20.26
CA LYS A 130 -1.59 -1.19 -20.64
C LYS A 130 -1.41 -0.59 -22.04
N GLN A 131 -0.22 -0.12 -22.36
CA GLN A 131 0.12 0.40 -23.69
C GLN A 131 0.03 -0.68 -24.77
N SER A 132 0.39 -1.93 -24.49
CA SER A 132 0.29 -3.05 -25.42
C SER A 132 -1.14 -3.30 -25.94
N GLN A 133 -2.14 -2.77 -25.25
CA GLN A 133 -3.57 -2.92 -25.59
C GLN A 133 -4.09 -1.85 -26.56
N SER A 134 -3.31 -0.82 -26.87
CA SER A 134 -3.75 0.38 -27.59
C SER A 134 -4.32 0.12 -28.98
N ALA A 135 -3.86 -0.93 -29.67
CA ALA A 135 -4.32 -1.29 -31.01
C ALA A 135 -5.55 -2.23 -31.01
N ARG A 136 -5.98 -2.72 -29.86
CA ARG A 136 -7.12 -3.64 -29.75
C ARG A 136 -8.44 -2.88 -29.67
N ARG A 137 -9.46 -3.46 -30.27
CA ARG A 137 -10.79 -2.85 -30.34
C ARG A 137 -11.49 -2.80 -28.97
N GLN A 138 -11.43 -3.90 -28.20
CA GLN A 138 -12.05 -4.02 -26.89
C GLN A 138 -11.19 -4.84 -25.92
N PRO A 139 -9.99 -4.32 -25.60
CA PRO A 139 -9.10 -5.03 -24.69
C PRO A 139 -9.66 -5.04 -23.26
N LEU A 140 -9.10 -5.92 -22.43
CA LEU A 140 -9.41 -5.99 -21.00
C LEU A 140 -8.13 -6.14 -20.18
N LEU A 141 -7.97 -5.31 -19.15
CA LEU A 141 -6.91 -5.44 -18.16
C LEU A 141 -7.54 -5.77 -16.81
N ILE A 142 -7.14 -6.90 -16.23
CA ILE A 142 -7.62 -7.35 -14.93
C ILE A 142 -6.45 -7.37 -13.96
N MET A 143 -6.52 -6.57 -12.92
CA MET A 143 -5.58 -6.59 -11.81
C MET A 143 -6.20 -7.37 -10.66
N ILE A 144 -5.50 -8.40 -10.18
CA ILE A 144 -5.95 -9.19 -9.03
C ILE A 144 -4.96 -9.14 -7.90
N THR A 145 -5.47 -9.04 -6.69
CA THR A 145 -4.63 -8.94 -5.50
C THR A 145 -5.38 -9.22 -4.20
N THR A 146 -4.60 -9.37 -3.14
CA THR A 146 -5.02 -9.22 -1.74
C THR A 146 -4.37 -7.95 -1.18
N ALA A 147 -4.67 -7.57 0.07
CA ALA A 147 -4.09 -6.39 0.71
C ALA A 147 -2.54 -6.36 0.66
N GLY A 148 -1.90 -7.52 0.69
CA GLY A 148 -0.43 -7.58 0.75
C GLY A 148 0.14 -6.86 1.97
N THR A 149 1.45 -6.92 2.11
CA THR A 149 2.18 -6.27 3.21
C THR A 149 3.19 -5.23 2.71
N VAL A 150 3.39 -5.17 1.40
CA VAL A 150 4.27 -4.19 0.74
C VAL A 150 3.46 -2.92 0.53
N ARG A 151 4.04 -1.77 0.87
CA ARG A 151 3.48 -0.44 0.66
C ARG A 151 4.32 0.32 -0.36
N GLU A 152 3.83 1.49 -0.80
CA GLU A 152 4.47 2.31 -1.83
C GLU A 152 4.65 1.54 -3.15
N CYS A 153 3.62 0.80 -3.53
CA CYS A 153 3.59 0.01 -4.75
C CYS A 153 2.36 0.38 -5.59
N ILE A 154 2.34 -0.06 -6.82
CA ILE A 154 1.23 0.24 -7.74
C ILE A 154 -0.15 -0.15 -7.19
N PHE A 155 -0.22 -1.16 -6.32
CA PHE A 155 -1.48 -1.54 -5.69
C PHE A 155 -2.08 -0.39 -4.87
N ASP A 156 -1.27 0.36 -4.12
CA ASP A 156 -1.79 1.45 -3.26
C ASP A 156 -2.45 2.55 -4.10
N ASP A 157 -1.84 2.91 -5.25
CA ASP A 157 -2.41 3.88 -6.19
C ASP A 157 -3.71 3.37 -6.83
N MET A 158 -3.69 2.12 -7.31
CA MET A 158 -4.85 1.52 -7.97
C MET A 158 -6.01 1.25 -7.01
N TYR A 159 -5.72 0.88 -5.76
CA TYR A 159 -6.73 0.72 -4.72
C TYR A 159 -7.41 2.05 -4.41
N LYS A 160 -6.62 3.12 -4.22
CA LYS A 160 -7.16 4.46 -4.00
C LYS A 160 -8.03 4.94 -5.17
N TYR A 161 -7.57 4.70 -6.41
CA TYR A 161 -8.35 5.00 -7.60
C TYR A 161 -9.66 4.21 -7.62
N ALA A 162 -9.60 2.90 -7.33
CA ALA A 162 -10.77 2.03 -7.29
C ALA A 162 -11.80 2.46 -6.23
N CYS A 163 -11.34 2.88 -5.03
CA CYS A 163 -12.20 3.44 -4.00
C CYS A 163 -12.89 4.72 -4.51
N GLY A 164 -12.13 5.64 -5.13
CA GLY A 164 -12.69 6.87 -5.67
C GLY A 164 -13.70 6.65 -6.80
N VAL A 165 -13.55 5.59 -7.60
CA VAL A 165 -14.57 5.19 -8.59
C VAL A 165 -15.79 4.57 -7.90
N ALA A 166 -15.59 3.74 -6.86
CA ALA A 166 -16.66 3.07 -6.15
C ALA A 166 -17.56 4.04 -5.37
N ASP A 167 -16.99 5.07 -4.75
CA ASP A 167 -17.71 6.10 -4.00
C ASP A 167 -18.21 7.26 -4.88
N GLY A 168 -17.85 7.29 -6.16
CA GLY A 168 -18.29 8.28 -7.14
C GLY A 168 -17.51 9.60 -7.12
N THR A 169 -16.41 9.72 -6.35
CA THR A 169 -15.51 10.89 -6.39
C THR A 169 -14.72 10.96 -7.69
N ILE A 170 -14.49 9.80 -8.32
CA ILE A 170 -13.85 9.68 -9.64
C ILE A 170 -14.89 9.14 -10.63
N ALA A 171 -15.17 9.90 -11.69
CA ALA A 171 -16.08 9.48 -12.75
C ALA A 171 -15.33 8.70 -13.84
N ASP A 172 -15.27 7.37 -13.73
CA ASP A 172 -14.76 6.48 -14.77
C ASP A 172 -15.70 5.30 -15.00
N SER A 173 -16.49 5.38 -16.06
CA SER A 173 -17.45 4.33 -16.44
C SER A 173 -16.80 3.10 -17.08
N SER A 174 -15.52 3.18 -17.43
CA SER A 174 -14.74 2.10 -18.07
C SER A 174 -13.93 1.25 -17.07
N PHE A 175 -13.78 1.72 -15.84
CA PHE A 175 -13.13 1.00 -14.75
C PHE A 175 -14.15 0.29 -13.86
N LEU A 176 -13.90 -0.98 -13.53
CA LEU A 176 -14.74 -1.77 -12.63
C LEU A 176 -14.00 -2.03 -11.31
N PRO A 177 -14.32 -1.31 -10.22
CA PRO A 177 -13.83 -1.65 -8.89
C PRO A 177 -14.61 -2.86 -8.36
N VAL A 178 -13.91 -3.93 -8.01
CA VAL A 178 -14.47 -5.11 -7.32
C VAL A 178 -13.70 -5.29 -6.03
N LEU A 179 -14.20 -4.68 -4.95
CA LEU A 179 -13.51 -4.57 -3.66
C LEU A 179 -14.26 -5.40 -2.61
N TYR A 180 -13.63 -6.46 -2.13
CA TYR A 180 -14.11 -7.32 -1.05
C TYR A 180 -13.15 -7.24 0.14
N GLU A 181 -13.52 -6.48 1.14
CA GLU A 181 -12.74 -6.23 2.35
C GLU A 181 -13.68 -6.00 3.55
N LEU A 182 -13.15 -5.96 4.75
CA LEU A 182 -13.91 -5.47 5.90
C LEU A 182 -14.00 -3.94 5.84
N ASP A 183 -15.11 -3.39 6.28
CA ASP A 183 -15.32 -1.93 6.34
C ASP A 183 -14.52 -1.31 7.48
N ASP A 184 -14.41 -2.02 8.62
CA ASP A 184 -13.62 -1.62 9.77
C ASP A 184 -12.69 -2.73 10.24
N ARG A 185 -11.54 -2.34 10.76
CA ARG A 185 -10.55 -3.31 11.28
C ARG A 185 -11.12 -4.17 12.41
N GLY A 186 -11.98 -3.65 13.27
CA GLY A 186 -12.58 -4.37 14.40
C GLY A 186 -13.48 -5.51 13.98
N GLU A 187 -14.08 -5.45 12.79
CA GLU A 187 -14.98 -6.47 12.25
C GLU A 187 -14.36 -7.86 12.09
N TRP A 188 -13.01 -7.99 12.18
CA TRP A 188 -12.35 -9.30 12.13
C TRP A 188 -12.79 -10.23 13.28
N LEU A 189 -13.34 -9.68 14.37
CA LEU A 189 -13.92 -10.43 15.49
C LEU A 189 -15.39 -10.79 15.27
N GLU A 190 -16.03 -10.25 14.25
CA GLU A 190 -17.47 -10.39 13.98
C GLU A 190 -17.71 -11.38 12.85
N PRO A 191 -18.13 -12.63 13.12
CA PRO A 191 -18.33 -13.66 12.09
C PRO A 191 -19.31 -13.23 10.97
N MET A 192 -20.29 -12.41 11.28
CA MET A 192 -21.26 -11.91 10.30
C MET A 192 -20.64 -10.94 9.28
N ALA A 193 -19.55 -10.26 9.62
CA ALA A 193 -18.86 -9.34 8.72
C ALA A 193 -17.89 -10.04 7.76
N TRP A 194 -17.50 -11.29 8.02
CA TRP A 194 -16.45 -11.99 7.28
C TRP A 194 -16.77 -12.22 5.80
N GLU A 195 -18.05 -12.30 5.44
CA GLU A 195 -18.50 -12.44 4.05
C GLU A 195 -18.15 -11.20 3.22
N LYS A 196 -18.02 -10.01 3.83
CA LYS A 196 -17.62 -8.78 3.14
C LYS A 196 -16.29 -8.95 2.41
N ALA A 197 -15.31 -9.58 3.07
CA ALA A 197 -14.00 -9.88 2.48
C ALA A 197 -13.97 -11.24 1.77
N ASN A 198 -14.92 -12.12 2.03
CA ASN A 198 -14.94 -13.51 1.57
C ASN A 198 -16.27 -13.89 0.92
N PRO A 199 -16.56 -13.43 -0.30
CA PRO A 199 -17.82 -13.73 -0.98
C PRO A 199 -18.03 -15.23 -1.27
N GLY A 200 -16.94 -16.02 -1.22
CA GLY A 200 -16.96 -17.49 -1.36
C GLY A 200 -17.04 -18.25 -0.04
N LEU A 201 -17.32 -17.58 1.09
CA LEU A 201 -17.41 -18.23 2.39
C LEU A 201 -18.50 -19.30 2.40
N ASN A 202 -18.22 -20.43 3.03
CA ASN A 202 -19.07 -21.66 3.04
C ASN A 202 -19.30 -22.34 1.68
N ARG A 203 -18.87 -21.76 0.57
CA ARG A 203 -18.98 -22.38 -0.77
C ARG A 203 -17.62 -22.84 -1.29
N ILE A 204 -16.63 -21.98 -1.21
CA ILE A 204 -15.26 -22.21 -1.69
C ILE A 204 -14.30 -22.26 -0.51
N LYS A 205 -14.42 -21.29 0.41
CA LYS A 205 -13.60 -21.16 1.60
C LYS A 205 -14.38 -21.66 2.83
N LYS A 206 -13.78 -22.58 3.59
CA LYS A 206 -14.43 -23.16 4.77
C LYS A 206 -14.46 -22.17 5.93
N LEU A 207 -15.63 -22.04 6.58
CA LEU A 207 -15.80 -21.19 7.74
C LEU A 207 -14.92 -21.65 8.91
N ASP A 208 -14.82 -22.95 9.16
CA ASP A 208 -14.02 -23.53 10.24
C ASP A 208 -12.54 -23.14 10.14
N ASP A 209 -12.00 -23.02 8.90
CA ASP A 209 -10.62 -22.56 8.68
C ASP A 209 -10.42 -21.11 9.15
N ILE A 210 -11.39 -20.25 8.87
CA ILE A 210 -11.33 -18.85 9.35
C ILE A 210 -11.48 -18.78 10.87
N ILE A 211 -12.45 -19.50 11.45
CA ILE A 211 -12.65 -19.55 12.89
C ILE A 211 -11.34 -19.97 13.60
N GLY A 212 -10.72 -21.05 13.14
CA GLY A 212 -9.47 -21.51 13.74
C GLY A 212 -8.31 -20.51 13.63
N LYS A 213 -8.26 -19.74 12.55
CA LYS A 213 -7.25 -18.67 12.36
C LYS A 213 -7.53 -17.48 13.27
N VAL A 214 -8.78 -17.05 13.37
CA VAL A 214 -9.20 -15.94 14.25
C VAL A 214 -8.91 -16.26 15.71
N GLU A 215 -9.24 -17.47 16.18
CA GLU A 215 -8.97 -17.87 17.56
C GLU A 215 -7.46 -17.85 17.90
N ARG A 216 -6.61 -18.26 16.94
CA ARG A 216 -5.16 -18.15 17.13
C ARG A 216 -4.70 -16.69 17.13
N ALA A 217 -5.25 -15.88 16.24
CA ALA A 217 -4.88 -14.48 16.10
C ALA A 217 -5.24 -13.63 17.33
N LYS A 218 -6.30 -13.99 18.09
CA LYS A 218 -6.65 -13.36 19.37
C LYS A 218 -5.50 -13.40 20.39
N ASN A 219 -4.69 -14.46 20.34
CA ASN A 219 -3.61 -14.71 21.29
C ASN A 219 -2.20 -14.49 20.69
N SER A 220 -2.09 -14.10 19.44
CA SER A 220 -0.82 -13.96 18.72
C SER A 220 -0.83 -12.74 17.79
N PRO A 221 -0.19 -11.63 18.16
CA PRO A 221 -0.09 -10.44 17.31
C PRO A 221 0.53 -10.71 15.93
N ARG A 222 1.44 -11.69 15.85
CA ARG A 222 2.05 -12.12 14.61
C ARG A 222 1.04 -12.77 13.66
N ASP A 223 0.16 -13.64 14.20
CA ASP A 223 -0.86 -14.32 13.41
C ASP A 223 -1.97 -13.36 13.02
N LEU A 224 -2.31 -12.38 13.88
CA LEU A 224 -3.30 -11.35 13.62
C LEU A 224 -3.04 -10.60 12.32
N THR A 225 -1.82 -10.10 12.13
CA THR A 225 -1.47 -9.39 10.88
C THR A 225 -1.66 -10.29 9.65
N GLY A 226 -1.28 -11.56 9.77
CA GLY A 226 -1.47 -12.53 8.70
C GLY A 226 -2.94 -12.76 8.34
N VAL A 227 -3.80 -12.85 9.33
CA VAL A 227 -5.26 -13.04 9.17
C VAL A 227 -5.89 -11.79 8.58
N LEU A 228 -5.60 -10.61 9.13
CA LEU A 228 -6.13 -9.33 8.63
C LEU A 228 -5.82 -9.11 7.14
N VAL A 229 -4.57 -9.29 6.75
CA VAL A 229 -4.12 -9.05 5.36
C VAL A 229 -4.60 -10.13 4.40
N LYS A 230 -4.50 -11.42 4.77
CA LYS A 230 -4.71 -12.52 3.83
C LYS A 230 -6.14 -13.04 3.79
N ASP A 231 -6.84 -12.97 4.93
CA ASP A 231 -8.17 -13.55 5.06
C ASP A 231 -9.27 -12.48 5.09
N PHE A 232 -8.93 -11.21 5.41
CA PHE A 232 -9.91 -10.13 5.51
C PHE A 232 -9.60 -8.90 4.65
N ASN A 233 -8.49 -8.90 3.92
CA ASN A 233 -8.07 -7.77 3.07
C ASN A 233 -7.94 -6.44 3.81
N VAL A 234 -7.72 -6.47 5.12
CA VAL A 234 -7.43 -5.26 5.88
C VAL A 234 -6.00 -4.83 5.56
N ILE A 235 -5.84 -3.65 5.01
CA ILE A 235 -4.53 -3.07 4.73
C ILE A 235 -3.79 -2.88 6.05
N SER A 236 -2.68 -3.58 6.21
CA SER A 236 -1.84 -3.49 7.39
C SER A 236 -0.39 -3.37 6.98
N THR A 237 0.30 -2.41 7.54
CA THR A 237 1.74 -2.25 7.33
C THR A 237 2.46 -3.28 8.19
N VAL A 238 3.01 -4.31 7.56
CA VAL A 238 4.00 -5.17 8.22
C VAL A 238 5.37 -4.52 8.05
N GLY A 239 5.52 -3.36 8.65
CA GLY A 239 6.83 -3.00 9.17
C GLY A 239 7.05 -3.88 10.41
N LYS A 240 8.28 -4.14 10.77
CA LYS A 240 8.63 -4.59 12.12
C LYS A 240 8.28 -3.43 13.07
N ALA A 241 6.97 -3.18 13.23
CA ALA A 241 6.52 -2.17 14.16
C ALA A 241 6.97 -2.64 15.53
N TRP A 242 7.85 -1.86 16.13
CA TRP A 242 8.32 -2.07 17.49
C TRP A 242 7.14 -2.01 18.48
N LEU A 243 6.14 -1.17 18.16
CA LEU A 243 4.94 -0.95 18.95
C LEU A 243 3.68 -1.30 18.15
N THR A 244 2.64 -1.78 18.80
CA THR A 244 1.31 -1.97 18.18
C THR A 244 0.63 -0.61 18.00
N PHE A 245 -0.43 -0.56 17.18
CA PHE A 245 -1.23 0.67 17.03
C PHE A 245 -1.80 1.14 18.39
N ASP A 246 -2.24 0.20 19.22
CA ASP A 246 -2.80 0.49 20.53
C ASP A 246 -1.73 1.03 21.50
N ASP A 247 -0.47 0.58 21.37
CA ASP A 247 0.65 1.12 22.14
C ASP A 247 1.02 2.55 21.71
N ILE A 248 0.81 2.89 20.43
CA ILE A 248 1.13 4.22 19.87
C ILE A 248 -0.03 5.20 20.07
N ASN A 249 -1.27 4.70 20.04
CA ASN A 249 -2.47 5.53 20.13
C ASN A 249 -2.75 5.95 21.57
N ASN A 250 -1.88 6.80 22.11
CA ASN A 250 -2.06 7.39 23.44
C ASN A 250 -2.85 8.69 23.31
N THR A 251 -4.07 8.68 23.82
CA THR A 251 -4.98 9.85 23.86
C THR A 251 -4.93 10.62 25.18
N GLU A 252 -4.07 10.19 26.12
CA GLU A 252 -3.93 10.89 27.40
C GLU A 252 -3.30 12.28 27.18
N THR A 253 -3.92 13.29 27.71
CA THR A 253 -3.42 14.67 27.74
C THR A 253 -2.97 15.04 29.13
N PHE A 254 -2.01 15.96 29.23
CA PHE A 254 -1.55 16.48 30.51
C PHE A 254 -1.29 17.99 30.39
N ASP A 255 -1.36 18.67 31.54
CA ASP A 255 -1.02 20.08 31.61
C ASP A 255 0.49 20.21 31.87
N ILE A 256 1.21 20.85 30.94
CA ILE A 256 2.65 21.10 31.06
C ILE A 256 2.99 21.97 32.27
N ALA A 257 2.07 22.83 32.72
CA ALA A 257 2.28 23.70 33.90
C ALA A 257 2.47 22.90 35.20
N ALA A 258 1.99 21.66 35.25
CA ALA A 258 2.19 20.75 36.37
C ALA A 258 3.66 20.37 36.62
N PHE A 259 4.52 20.58 35.60
CA PHE A 259 5.95 20.24 35.64
C PHE A 259 6.85 21.45 35.91
N LYS A 260 6.28 22.57 36.38
CA LYS A 260 7.02 23.78 36.71
C LYS A 260 8.14 23.50 37.70
N GLY A 261 9.34 24.03 37.42
CA GLY A 261 10.54 23.86 38.26
C GLY A 261 11.23 22.49 38.09
N MET A 262 10.78 21.64 37.16
CA MET A 262 11.36 20.31 36.96
C MET A 262 12.49 20.32 35.92
N TYR A 263 13.34 19.30 36.03
CA TYR A 263 14.36 19.01 35.03
C TYR A 263 13.79 18.03 33.97
N ALA A 264 14.21 18.21 32.73
CA ALA A 264 13.86 17.36 31.62
C ALA A 264 15.10 16.86 30.87
N ILE A 265 14.93 15.80 30.08
CA ILE A 265 15.91 15.35 29.11
C ILE A 265 15.42 15.76 27.74
N GLY A 266 16.24 16.52 27.00
CA GLY A 266 15.94 16.99 25.65
C GLY A 266 16.52 16.08 24.59
N GLY A 267 15.82 16.01 23.46
CA GLY A 267 16.30 15.39 22.22
C GLY A 267 15.92 16.24 21.01
N ALA A 268 16.75 16.27 19.98
CA ALA A 268 16.43 16.92 18.72
C ALA A 268 16.91 16.09 17.53
N ASP A 269 16.04 15.89 16.55
CA ASP A 269 16.37 15.36 15.23
C ASP A 269 16.31 16.49 14.22
N LEU A 270 17.49 16.85 13.69
CA LEU A 270 17.68 18.06 12.89
C LEU A 270 17.84 17.71 11.42
N SER A 271 16.88 18.09 10.61
CA SER A 271 16.97 18.06 9.15
C SER A 271 17.35 19.41 8.57
N ILE A 272 17.66 19.46 7.28
CA ILE A 272 17.99 20.74 6.60
C ILE A 272 16.82 21.20 5.73
N THR A 273 16.30 20.36 4.86
CA THR A 273 15.35 20.78 3.82
C THR A 273 14.12 19.89 3.67
N THR A 274 14.29 18.57 3.66
CA THR A 274 13.25 17.62 3.23
C THR A 274 12.58 16.85 4.35
N ASP A 275 13.28 16.57 5.44
CA ASP A 275 12.71 15.80 6.53
C ASP A 275 12.10 16.71 7.59
N LEU A 276 11.16 16.17 8.36
CA LEU A 276 10.57 16.85 9.50
C LEU A 276 11.61 17.00 10.61
N THR A 277 11.88 18.22 11.06
CA THR A 277 12.70 18.45 12.27
C THR A 277 11.82 18.31 13.49
N CYS A 278 12.32 17.64 14.51
CA CYS A 278 11.62 17.41 15.78
C CYS A 278 12.49 17.78 16.97
N ALA A 279 11.90 18.43 17.97
CA ALA A 279 12.47 18.53 19.31
C ALA A 279 11.54 17.92 20.34
N THR A 280 12.13 17.28 21.33
CA THR A 280 11.40 16.52 22.35
C THR A 280 11.94 16.82 23.74
N LEU A 281 11.07 16.94 24.73
CA LEU A 281 11.40 16.93 26.15
C LEU A 281 10.76 15.72 26.82
N LEU A 282 11.55 14.93 27.50
CA LEU A 282 11.11 13.85 28.35
C LEU A 282 11.09 14.34 29.81
N LEU A 283 9.92 14.33 30.40
CA LEU A 283 9.66 14.67 31.80
C LEU A 283 9.29 13.37 32.58
N MET A 284 9.56 13.34 33.84
CA MET A 284 9.22 12.20 34.71
C MET A 284 8.70 12.72 36.04
N ASP A 285 7.54 12.27 36.45
CA ASP A 285 6.96 12.64 37.75
C ASP A 285 7.54 11.79 38.90
N LYS A 286 7.06 12.03 40.12
CA LYS A 286 7.50 11.32 41.31
C LYS A 286 7.09 9.84 41.35
N SER A 287 6.12 9.46 40.50
CA SER A 287 5.65 8.08 40.33
C SER A 287 6.39 7.34 39.24
N GLU A 288 7.44 7.91 38.67
CA GLU A 288 8.19 7.42 37.51
C GLU A 288 7.39 7.37 36.19
N LYS A 289 6.19 7.95 36.17
CA LYS A 289 5.43 8.10 34.92
C LYS A 289 6.14 9.13 34.03
N ARG A 290 6.28 8.75 32.75
CA ARG A 290 7.00 9.54 31.75
C ARG A 290 6.03 10.33 30.90
N TYR A 291 6.38 11.58 30.62
CA TYR A 291 5.61 12.50 29.80
C TYR A 291 6.50 13.07 28.71
N VAL A 292 5.96 13.20 27.51
CA VAL A 292 6.72 13.67 26.36
C VAL A 292 6.06 14.91 25.79
N VAL A 293 6.83 15.99 25.65
CA VAL A 293 6.44 17.21 24.95
C VAL A 293 7.24 17.28 23.66
N GLN A 294 6.56 17.49 22.54
CA GLN A 294 7.21 17.54 21.23
C GLN A 294 6.81 18.78 20.46
N MET A 295 7.73 19.26 19.61
CA MET A 295 7.50 20.31 18.64
C MET A 295 8.17 19.93 17.33
N TYR A 296 7.48 20.22 16.23
CA TYR A 296 7.95 19.93 14.89
C TYR A 296 8.14 21.20 14.07
N TRP A 297 9.05 21.15 13.07
CA TRP A 297 9.30 22.26 12.15
C TRP A 297 9.36 21.78 10.70
N LEU A 298 8.80 22.60 9.80
CA LEU A 298 8.91 22.49 8.35
C LEU A 298 9.27 23.84 7.72
N PRO A 299 9.97 23.84 6.56
CA PRO A 299 10.13 25.04 5.76
C PRO A 299 8.80 25.55 5.21
N ALA A 300 8.56 26.85 5.28
CA ALA A 300 7.30 27.46 4.83
C ALA A 300 7.09 27.37 3.32
N GLU A 301 8.15 27.49 2.50
CA GLU A 301 8.03 27.53 1.04
C GLU A 301 7.45 26.24 0.42
N ASN A 302 7.68 25.09 1.04
CA ASN A 302 7.22 23.82 0.53
C ASN A 302 6.00 23.25 1.28
N PHE A 303 5.43 24.01 2.20
CA PHE A 303 4.39 23.51 3.11
C PHE A 303 3.13 23.04 2.37
N GLU A 304 2.55 23.88 1.51
CA GLU A 304 1.32 23.56 0.77
C GLU A 304 1.53 22.38 -0.18
N THR A 305 2.66 22.35 -0.89
CA THR A 305 3.02 21.25 -1.79
C THR A 305 3.11 19.93 -1.02
N ARG A 306 3.74 19.94 0.16
CA ARG A 306 3.88 18.74 1.00
C ARG A 306 2.56 18.26 1.57
N VAL A 307 1.66 19.14 1.99
CA VAL A 307 0.30 18.78 2.43
C VAL A 307 -0.43 18.03 1.32
N HIS A 308 -0.28 18.49 0.06
CA HIS A 308 -0.94 17.83 -1.08
C HIS A 308 -0.27 16.55 -1.55
N GLU A 309 1.05 16.49 -1.59
CA GLU A 309 1.78 15.35 -2.16
C GLU A 309 1.97 14.21 -1.14
N GLU A 310 2.37 14.52 0.09
CA GLU A 310 2.65 13.52 1.11
C GLU A 310 1.37 13.00 1.80
N LYS A 311 0.24 13.74 1.70
CA LYS A 311 -1.05 13.41 2.32
C LYS A 311 -0.97 13.21 3.84
N ILE A 312 -0.02 13.89 4.46
CA ILE A 312 0.13 13.98 5.90
C ILE A 312 -0.62 15.24 6.34
N PRO A 313 -1.42 15.20 7.42
CA PRO A 313 -2.24 16.34 7.86
C PRO A 313 -1.40 17.42 8.59
N TYR A 314 -0.37 17.94 7.93
CA TYR A 314 0.51 18.97 8.47
C TYR A 314 -0.25 20.28 8.79
N ASP A 315 -1.30 20.58 8.02
CA ASP A 315 -2.22 21.69 8.25
C ASP A 315 -2.90 21.58 9.62
N LYS A 316 -3.40 20.39 9.97
CA LYS A 316 -4.01 20.15 11.28
C LYS A 316 -3.00 20.20 12.43
N TRP A 317 -1.76 19.78 12.20
CA TRP A 317 -0.71 19.86 13.21
C TRP A 317 -0.26 21.32 13.44
N LEU A 318 -0.27 22.13 12.38
CA LEU A 318 -0.01 23.58 12.48
C LEU A 318 -1.12 24.27 13.27
N GLU A 319 -2.40 23.99 12.96
CA GLU A 319 -3.55 24.51 13.69
C GLU A 319 -3.56 24.08 15.17
N ALA A 320 -3.15 22.86 15.46
CA ALA A 320 -3.04 22.32 16.81
C ALA A 320 -1.81 22.87 17.59
N GLY A 321 -0.96 23.68 16.94
CA GLY A 321 0.26 24.23 17.56
C GLY A 321 1.37 23.21 17.80
N GLN A 322 1.31 22.05 17.17
CA GLN A 322 2.31 20.99 17.26
C GLN A 322 3.41 21.12 16.20
N LEU A 323 3.14 21.88 15.14
CA LEU A 323 4.05 22.16 14.04
C LEU A 323 4.29 23.67 13.94
N ARG A 324 5.51 24.07 13.64
CA ARG A 324 5.90 25.45 13.34
C ARG A 324 6.54 25.54 11.96
N LEU A 325 6.33 26.65 11.28
CA LEU A 325 6.95 26.89 9.97
C LEU A 325 8.19 27.76 10.14
N CYS A 326 9.32 27.32 9.56
CA CYS A 326 10.52 28.14 9.43
C CYS A 326 10.44 29.00 8.16
N THR A 327 10.87 30.22 8.21
CA THR A 327 10.89 31.13 7.05
C THR A 327 11.89 30.64 5.99
N GLY A 328 11.46 30.58 4.72
CA GLY A 328 12.28 30.15 3.59
C GLY A 328 12.17 28.63 3.30
N ASN A 329 13.18 28.08 2.63
CA ASN A 329 13.22 26.71 2.12
C ASN A 329 14.04 25.72 2.98
N SER A 330 14.53 26.16 4.13
CA SER A 330 15.36 25.36 5.04
C SER A 330 14.97 25.59 6.51
N ILE A 331 15.30 24.58 7.33
CA ILE A 331 15.10 24.68 8.78
C ILE A 331 16.13 25.60 9.39
N ASN A 332 15.66 26.55 10.19
CA ASN A 332 16.52 27.42 11.00
C ASN A 332 16.68 26.80 12.40
N TYR A 333 17.85 26.31 12.74
CA TYR A 333 18.11 25.68 14.03
C TYR A 333 17.99 26.63 15.23
N SER A 334 18.04 27.93 14.99
CA SER A 334 17.73 28.91 16.06
C SER A 334 16.27 28.85 16.51
N ASP A 335 15.34 28.45 15.63
CA ASP A 335 13.93 28.28 15.98
C ASP A 335 13.74 27.10 16.93
N VAL A 336 14.51 26.01 16.70
CA VAL A 336 14.53 24.84 17.58
C VAL A 336 15.12 25.20 18.96
N THR A 337 16.21 25.97 18.97
CA THR A 337 16.81 26.46 20.21
C THR A 337 15.87 27.40 20.96
N ALA A 338 15.16 28.26 20.26
CA ALA A 338 14.19 29.19 20.84
C ALA A 338 13.05 28.43 21.55
N TRP A 339 12.61 27.29 21.01
CA TRP A 339 11.61 26.47 21.67
C TRP A 339 12.10 25.90 23.02
N PHE A 340 13.33 25.41 23.10
CA PHE A 340 13.88 24.97 24.39
C PHE A 340 13.97 26.12 25.38
N LEU A 341 14.33 27.31 24.93
CA LEU A 341 14.32 28.52 25.78
C LEU A 341 12.91 28.93 26.19
N GLU A 342 11.92 28.74 25.31
CA GLU A 342 10.51 28.97 25.65
C GLU A 342 10.06 28.02 26.80
N MET A 343 10.45 26.76 26.77
CA MET A 343 10.16 25.82 27.84
C MET A 343 10.75 26.27 29.18
N VAL A 344 11.97 26.81 29.16
CA VAL A 344 12.60 27.35 30.36
C VAL A 344 11.89 28.62 30.86
N ASN A 345 11.61 29.55 29.94
CA ASN A 345 11.13 30.90 30.33
C ASN A 345 9.64 30.91 30.71
N GLN A 346 8.81 30.14 29.97
CA GLN A 346 7.35 30.15 30.20
C GLN A 346 6.91 29.11 31.21
N TYR A 347 7.53 27.91 31.20
CA TYR A 347 7.09 26.79 32.01
C TYR A 347 8.06 26.48 33.17
N ASP A 348 9.19 27.18 33.26
CA ASP A 348 10.25 26.92 34.26
C ASP A 348 10.72 25.43 34.23
N ILE A 349 10.75 24.82 33.02
CA ILE A 349 11.23 23.45 32.79
C ILE A 349 12.65 23.57 32.26
N THR A 350 13.62 23.01 32.98
CA THR A 350 15.04 23.11 32.62
C THR A 350 15.54 21.84 31.98
N PRO A 351 15.89 21.82 30.68
CA PRO A 351 16.57 20.70 30.05
C PRO A 351 17.95 20.49 30.67
N ALA A 352 18.14 19.37 31.40
CA ALA A 352 19.43 19.04 32.01
C ALA A 352 20.47 18.66 30.98
N TRP A 353 20.03 17.93 29.95
CA TRP A 353 20.81 17.55 28.78
C TRP A 353 19.94 17.64 27.53
N ILE A 354 20.56 18.02 26.39
CA ILE A 354 19.93 17.98 25.08
C ILE A 354 20.85 17.15 24.17
N TYR A 355 20.33 16.04 23.67
CA TYR A 355 20.99 15.23 22.65
C TYR A 355 20.43 15.62 21.29
N TYR A 356 21.32 15.76 20.28
CA TYR A 356 20.86 16.05 18.93
C TYR A 356 21.54 15.14 17.91
N TRP A 357 20.78 14.82 16.85
CA TRP A 357 21.25 14.12 15.68
C TRP A 357 21.19 15.06 14.48
N SER A 358 22.28 15.18 13.71
CA SER A 358 22.29 15.89 12.45
C SER A 358 22.97 15.04 11.38
N LEU A 359 22.29 14.83 10.24
CA LEU A 359 22.84 14.18 9.06
C LEU A 359 23.79 15.17 8.33
N TRP A 360 24.98 15.38 8.85
CA TRP A 360 26.01 16.07 8.10
C TRP A 360 26.85 15.01 7.36
N ARG A 361 26.59 14.80 6.07
CA ARG A 361 27.50 14.10 5.17
C ARG A 361 28.57 15.11 4.74
N SER A 362 29.70 15.15 5.43
CA SER A 362 30.93 15.62 4.82
C SER A 362 31.43 14.51 3.89
N SER A 363 31.59 14.86 2.61
CA SER A 363 32.34 14.06 1.64
C SER A 363 33.83 14.05 2.04
N SER A 364 34.23 13.14 2.90
CA SER A 364 35.61 12.63 3.05
C SER A 364 35.64 11.52 4.10
N SER A 365 36.13 10.38 3.66
CA SER A 365 36.49 9.16 4.38
C SER A 365 36.90 9.33 5.85
N SER A 366 36.19 8.66 6.71
CA SER A 366 36.54 7.97 7.95
C SER A 366 35.44 8.15 9.00
N CYS A 367 34.90 7.06 9.51
CA CYS A 367 33.99 7.08 10.67
C CYS A 367 34.68 7.73 11.86
N PRO A 368 34.13 8.79 12.45
CA PRO A 368 34.60 9.23 13.75
C PRO A 368 33.88 8.46 14.85
N ASN A 369 34.66 7.96 15.79
CA ASN A 369 34.19 7.41 17.06
C ASN A 369 33.24 8.41 17.74
N PHE A 370 32.06 7.93 18.12
CA PHE A 370 31.09 8.67 18.91
C PHE A 370 31.68 9.07 20.26
N SER A 371 31.86 10.37 20.48
CA SER A 371 31.87 10.97 21.82
C SER A 371 30.71 11.96 21.89
N PRO A 372 29.76 11.81 22.81
CA PRO A 372 28.75 12.83 23.04
C PRO A 372 29.42 14.06 23.61
N SER A 373 29.39 15.17 22.88
CA SER A 373 29.74 16.49 23.47
C SER A 373 28.49 17.05 24.12
N PRO A 374 28.43 17.19 25.44
CA PRO A 374 27.38 17.93 26.09
C PRO A 374 27.55 19.42 25.74
N LEU A 375 26.44 20.05 25.30
CA LEU A 375 26.37 21.49 25.33
C LEU A 375 26.60 21.91 26.78
N SER A 376 27.51 22.87 27.02
CA SER A 376 27.85 23.37 28.33
C SER A 376 26.58 23.78 29.09
N PRO A 377 26.48 23.47 30.39
CA PRO A 377 25.32 23.86 31.17
C PRO A 377 25.13 25.39 31.08
N VAL A 378 23.87 25.81 30.82
CA VAL A 378 23.50 27.22 30.93
C VAL A 378 23.66 27.61 32.39
N THR A 379 24.80 28.24 32.70
CA THR A 379 25.01 28.84 34.02
C THR A 379 24.09 30.02 34.15
N ARG A 380 23.23 30.00 35.18
CA ARG A 380 22.47 31.19 35.61
C ARG A 380 23.47 32.28 35.94
N GLY A 381 23.44 33.40 35.24
CA GLY A 381 23.97 34.69 35.62
C GLY A 381 22.86 35.57 36.19
#